data_304bd77880929958f7666d6f3826bb41
#
_entry.id   304bd77880929958f7666d6f3826bb41
#
_cell.length_a   1.000
_cell.length_b   1.000
_cell.length_c   1.000
_cell.angle_alpha   90.00
_cell.angle_beta   90.00
_cell.angle_gamma   90.00
#
_symmetry.space_group_name_H-M   'P 1'
#
loop_
_entity.id
_entity.type
_entity.pdbx_description
1 polymer ?
#
loop_
_entity_poly.entity_id
_entity_poly.type
_entity_poly.pdbx_seq_one_letter_code
_entity_poly.pdbx_strand_id
1 'polypeptide(L)'
;MPGRVTPQSIEHQVPGGRIEPVYLLTGPDEELKSHIVTQFVGLIDEDLRPFNVDRIHAADSKGEQRKQFWGILDLCRTLPLMAARRFVVVQSAQKLIGALRDADGGSAELAAFESYLKAPQPHATIVFVVSGDLDRRMKATMLLDKFAAVVDCDPLAGSGDAIAWAEAEADKEGVRIEASAARLLATLAGGDITRLRAEFERALLFASGDGIITEVAVREIASAPTSQDPWAMTNAIDRRAPGEALRELALKLEAGQAPLMILGQVGWFVRQKMAPARVPRAVEAVFRTDVALKTSGGEPRVLLERLVIELCD
;
A
#
# COMPACT_ATOMS: atom_id res chain seq x y z
N MET A 1 24.56 9.22 -12.22
CA MET A 1 23.83 8.92 -10.97
C MET A 1 22.42 8.60 -11.37
N PRO A 2 21.87 7.44 -11.01
CA PRO A 2 20.49 7.16 -11.22
C PRO A 2 19.68 8.18 -10.40
N GLY A 3 18.67 8.78 -11.03
CA GLY A 3 17.80 9.78 -10.43
C GLY A 3 16.40 9.21 -10.26
N ARG A 4 15.41 10.07 -10.01
CA ARG A 4 14.02 9.67 -10.06
C ARG A 4 13.66 9.26 -11.49
N VAL A 5 13.07 8.09 -11.62
CA VAL A 5 12.67 7.48 -12.89
C VAL A 5 11.15 7.34 -12.87
N THR A 6 10.48 7.72 -13.95
CA THR A 6 9.03 7.52 -14.04
C THR A 6 8.71 6.07 -14.42
N PRO A 7 7.55 5.52 -14.00
CA PRO A 7 7.10 4.19 -14.43
C PRO A 7 7.14 4.00 -15.95
N GLN A 8 6.68 4.99 -16.72
CA GLN A 8 6.70 4.96 -18.19
C GLN A 8 8.13 4.87 -18.76
N SER A 9 9.10 5.52 -18.09
CA SER A 9 10.51 5.40 -18.50
C SER A 9 11.03 3.98 -18.35
N ILE A 10 10.58 3.24 -17.34
CA ILE A 10 10.93 1.83 -17.14
C ILE A 10 10.40 0.99 -18.31
N GLU A 11 9.14 1.17 -18.69
CA GLU A 11 8.50 0.47 -19.81
C GLU A 11 9.28 0.60 -21.13
N HIS A 12 9.93 1.75 -21.35
CA HIS A 12 10.74 1.99 -22.54
C HIS A 12 12.20 1.53 -22.40
N GLN A 13 12.78 1.63 -21.21
CA GLN A 13 14.21 1.34 -20.98
C GLN A 13 14.49 -0.15 -20.82
N VAL A 14 13.57 -0.87 -20.15
CA VAL A 14 13.74 -2.30 -19.83
C VAL A 14 13.82 -3.17 -21.10
N PRO A 15 12.92 -3.06 -22.08
CA PRO A 15 13.04 -3.82 -23.31
C PRO A 15 14.31 -3.48 -24.11
N GLY A 16 14.82 -2.24 -23.97
CA GLY A 16 16.06 -1.79 -24.59
C GLY A 16 17.34 -2.23 -23.86
N GLY A 17 17.25 -3.05 -22.79
CA GLY A 17 18.38 -3.57 -22.04
C GLY A 17 19.07 -2.55 -21.13
N ARG A 18 18.53 -1.35 -20.98
CA ARG A 18 19.04 -0.31 -20.07
C ARG A 18 18.46 -0.51 -18.68
N ILE A 19 19.20 -1.23 -17.84
CA ILE A 19 18.77 -1.62 -16.51
C ILE A 19 19.77 -1.12 -15.48
N GLU A 20 19.30 -0.35 -14.52
CA GLU A 20 20.11 0.07 -13.38
C GLU A 20 20.36 -1.09 -12.42
N PRO A 21 21.48 -1.10 -11.70
CA PRO A 21 21.79 -2.17 -10.77
C PRO A 21 20.94 -2.17 -9.51
N VAL A 22 20.32 -1.03 -9.14
CA VAL A 22 19.50 -0.90 -7.94
C VAL A 22 18.26 -0.07 -8.24
N TYR A 23 17.09 -0.62 -7.95
CA TYR A 23 15.81 0.09 -8.00
C TYR A 23 15.17 0.16 -6.63
N LEU A 24 14.48 1.27 -6.37
CA LEU A 24 13.62 1.48 -5.21
C LEU A 24 12.23 1.86 -5.70
N LEU A 25 11.26 0.96 -5.57
CA LEU A 25 9.87 1.19 -5.90
C LEU A 25 9.11 1.66 -4.66
N THR A 26 8.57 2.86 -4.70
CA THR A 26 7.80 3.50 -3.61
C THR A 26 6.41 3.90 -4.10
N GLY A 27 5.55 4.37 -3.20
CA GLY A 27 4.20 4.80 -3.54
C GLY A 27 3.11 3.79 -3.19
N PRO A 28 1.83 4.18 -3.28
CA PRO A 28 0.71 3.37 -2.84
C PRO A 28 0.24 2.32 -3.87
N ASP A 29 0.61 2.44 -5.16
CA ASP A 29 0.14 1.54 -6.22
C ASP A 29 0.92 0.23 -6.24
N GLU A 30 0.44 -0.78 -5.49
CA GLU A 30 1.04 -2.11 -5.42
C GLU A 30 0.98 -2.84 -6.76
N GLU A 31 -0.06 -2.59 -7.57
CA GLU A 31 -0.22 -3.23 -8.88
C GLU A 31 0.81 -2.70 -9.87
N LEU A 32 1.01 -1.38 -9.92
CA LEU A 32 2.04 -0.76 -10.74
C LEU A 32 3.44 -1.26 -10.36
N LYS A 33 3.73 -1.38 -9.05
CA LYS A 33 5.00 -1.97 -8.57
C LYS A 33 5.15 -3.42 -9.01
N SER A 34 4.07 -4.21 -8.91
CA SER A 34 4.07 -5.61 -9.36
C SER A 34 4.26 -5.74 -10.86
N HIS A 35 3.63 -4.85 -11.65
CA HIS A 35 3.80 -4.79 -13.09
C HIS A 35 5.27 -4.50 -13.48
N ILE A 36 5.89 -3.50 -12.86
CA ILE A 36 7.31 -3.17 -13.08
C ILE A 36 8.20 -4.37 -12.74
N VAL A 37 7.97 -5.04 -11.61
CA VAL A 37 8.73 -6.24 -11.24
C VAL A 37 8.55 -7.35 -12.29
N THR A 38 7.33 -7.52 -12.82
CA THR A 38 7.04 -8.51 -13.86
C THR A 38 7.80 -8.20 -15.15
N GLN A 39 7.92 -6.94 -15.53
CA GLN A 39 8.72 -6.54 -16.70
C GLN A 39 10.21 -6.89 -16.52
N PHE A 40 10.79 -6.66 -15.34
CA PHE A 40 12.18 -7.07 -15.07
C PHE A 40 12.35 -8.59 -15.16
N VAL A 41 11.44 -9.35 -14.53
CA VAL A 41 11.46 -10.82 -14.55
C VAL A 41 11.26 -11.36 -15.98
N GLY A 42 10.46 -10.68 -16.79
CA GLY A 42 10.21 -11.01 -18.18
C GLY A 42 11.44 -10.97 -19.10
N LEU A 43 12.51 -10.30 -18.66
CA LEU A 43 13.80 -10.30 -19.41
C LEU A 43 14.57 -11.61 -19.28
N ILE A 44 14.17 -12.48 -18.35
CA ILE A 44 14.76 -13.82 -18.17
C ILE A 44 13.82 -14.84 -18.81
N ASP A 45 14.39 -15.69 -19.63
CA ASP A 45 13.68 -16.84 -20.22
C ASP A 45 12.99 -17.66 -19.12
N GLU A 46 11.79 -18.12 -19.36
CA GLU A 46 10.92 -18.73 -18.36
C GLU A 46 11.60 -19.90 -17.64
N ASP A 47 12.28 -20.76 -18.39
CA ASP A 47 12.99 -21.91 -17.87
C ASP A 47 14.22 -21.53 -17.00
N LEU A 48 14.76 -20.32 -17.18
CA LEU A 48 15.91 -19.83 -16.44
C LEU A 48 15.53 -18.98 -15.20
N ARG A 49 14.26 -18.57 -15.07
CA ARG A 49 13.79 -17.76 -13.92
C ARG A 49 14.04 -18.41 -12.58
N PRO A 50 13.83 -19.73 -12.37
CA PRO A 50 14.08 -20.37 -11.07
C PRO A 50 15.53 -20.22 -10.57
N PHE A 51 16.50 -20.01 -11.49
CA PHE A 51 17.90 -19.89 -11.15
C PHE A 51 18.41 -18.46 -11.09
N ASN A 52 17.67 -17.50 -11.65
CA ASN A 52 18.13 -16.12 -11.85
C ASN A 52 17.19 -15.07 -11.26
N VAL A 53 16.06 -15.48 -10.65
CA VAL A 53 15.11 -14.56 -10.01
C VAL A 53 14.85 -15.02 -8.59
N ASP A 54 15.35 -14.25 -7.63
CA ASP A 54 15.11 -14.49 -6.22
C ASP A 54 14.05 -13.51 -5.71
N ARG A 55 12.98 -14.04 -5.11
CA ARG A 55 11.93 -13.24 -4.47
C ARG A 55 12.00 -13.45 -2.96
N ILE A 56 12.27 -12.38 -2.23
CA ILE A 56 12.48 -12.40 -0.79
C ILE A 56 11.47 -11.48 -0.13
N HIS A 57 10.69 -11.98 0.80
CA HIS A 57 9.90 -11.16 1.70
C HIS A 57 10.73 -10.80 2.93
N ALA A 58 10.80 -9.50 3.23
CA ALA A 58 11.52 -9.05 4.40
C ALA A 58 10.87 -9.59 5.69
N ALA A 59 11.66 -10.23 6.53
CA ALA A 59 11.22 -10.84 7.78
C ALA A 59 10.71 -9.80 8.79
N ASP A 60 9.89 -10.23 9.75
CA ASP A 60 9.35 -9.37 10.79
C ASP A 60 10.30 -9.20 11.98
N SER A 61 11.12 -10.21 12.28
CA SER A 61 12.06 -10.16 13.40
C SER A 61 13.41 -9.57 12.99
N LYS A 62 13.98 -8.71 13.85
CA LYS A 62 15.29 -8.06 13.60
C LYS A 62 16.43 -9.05 13.37
N GLY A 63 16.43 -10.19 14.07
CA GLY A 63 17.47 -11.20 13.93
C GLY A 63 17.44 -11.87 12.55
N GLU A 64 16.26 -12.16 12.04
CA GLU A 64 16.08 -12.71 10.69
C GLU A 64 16.35 -11.70 9.61
N GLN A 65 15.97 -10.41 9.79
CA GLN A 65 16.28 -9.31 8.87
C GLN A 65 17.79 -9.17 8.65
N ARG A 66 18.62 -9.30 9.71
CA ARG A 66 20.08 -9.26 9.59
C ARG A 66 20.62 -10.44 8.76
N LYS A 67 20.12 -11.64 9.00
CA LYS A 67 20.50 -12.83 8.22
C LYS A 67 20.09 -12.68 6.74
N GLN A 68 18.85 -12.23 6.51
CA GLN A 68 18.35 -11.98 5.16
C GLN A 68 19.17 -10.92 4.43
N PHE A 69 19.57 -9.86 5.10
CA PHE A 69 20.39 -8.80 4.51
C PHE A 69 21.69 -9.34 3.92
N TRP A 70 22.43 -10.15 4.68
CA TRP A 70 23.66 -10.79 4.18
C TRP A 70 23.38 -11.76 3.05
N GLY A 71 22.32 -12.57 3.17
CA GLY A 71 21.88 -13.48 2.11
C GLY A 71 21.53 -12.74 0.81
N ILE A 72 20.87 -11.58 0.88
CA ILE A 72 20.55 -10.75 -0.27
C ILE A 72 21.83 -10.24 -0.95
N LEU A 73 22.81 -9.77 -0.19
CA LEU A 73 24.09 -9.33 -0.76
C LEU A 73 24.86 -10.48 -1.42
N ASP A 74 24.78 -11.69 -0.84
CA ASP A 74 25.44 -12.88 -1.41
C ASP A 74 24.74 -13.32 -2.72
N LEU A 75 23.40 -13.25 -2.78
CA LEU A 75 22.65 -13.49 -4.02
C LEU A 75 23.05 -12.48 -5.12
N CYS A 76 23.21 -11.21 -4.77
CA CYS A 76 23.64 -10.18 -5.71
C CYS A 76 25.10 -10.43 -6.21
N ARG A 77 25.93 -11.09 -5.44
CA ARG A 77 27.31 -11.47 -5.83
C ARG A 77 27.37 -12.74 -6.66
N THR A 78 26.33 -13.56 -6.60
CA THR A 78 26.25 -14.83 -7.32
C THR A 78 26.01 -14.57 -8.81
N LEU A 79 26.84 -15.17 -9.67
CA LEU A 79 26.72 -15.06 -11.11
C LEU A 79 25.38 -15.65 -11.60
N PRO A 80 24.77 -15.04 -12.62
CA PRO A 80 23.57 -15.60 -13.24
C PRO A 80 23.90 -16.92 -13.95
N LEU A 81 22.95 -17.85 -13.95
CA LEU A 81 23.07 -19.14 -14.63
C LEU A 81 22.47 -19.03 -16.05
N MET A 82 23.32 -19.09 -17.08
CA MET A 82 22.92 -19.05 -18.49
C MET A 82 22.04 -17.86 -18.88
N ALA A 83 22.03 -16.80 -18.06
CA ALA A 83 21.31 -15.56 -18.31
C ALA A 83 22.27 -14.36 -18.26
N ALA A 84 21.88 -13.25 -18.88
CA ALA A 84 22.69 -12.04 -18.88
C ALA A 84 22.72 -11.36 -17.50
N ARG A 85 21.68 -11.59 -16.66
CA ARG A 85 21.50 -10.88 -15.39
C ARG A 85 20.72 -11.71 -14.36
N ARG A 86 20.99 -11.45 -13.09
CA ARG A 86 20.22 -11.96 -11.95
C ARG A 86 19.37 -10.85 -11.36
N PHE A 87 18.12 -11.16 -11.03
CA PHE A 87 17.21 -10.24 -10.34
C PHE A 87 16.95 -10.71 -8.91
N VAL A 88 17.16 -9.80 -7.95
CA VAL A 88 16.87 -10.03 -6.53
C VAL A 88 15.77 -9.04 -6.12
N VAL A 89 14.55 -9.53 -5.96
CA VAL A 89 13.36 -8.73 -5.60
C VAL A 89 13.10 -8.84 -4.12
N VAL A 90 13.17 -7.72 -3.40
CA VAL A 90 12.94 -7.64 -1.96
C VAL A 90 11.59 -7.00 -1.71
N GLN A 91 10.60 -7.81 -1.34
CA GLN A 91 9.24 -7.37 -0.99
C GLN A 91 9.19 -6.87 0.47
N SER A 92 8.31 -5.90 0.75
CA SER A 92 8.20 -5.25 2.07
C SER A 92 9.54 -4.68 2.56
N ALA A 93 10.32 -4.13 1.63
CA ALA A 93 11.71 -3.71 1.86
C ALA A 93 11.86 -2.66 2.97
N GLN A 94 10.81 -1.90 3.32
CA GLN A 94 10.81 -0.96 4.45
C GLN A 94 11.19 -1.63 5.77
N LYS A 95 10.85 -2.91 5.96
CA LYS A 95 11.21 -3.67 7.18
C LYS A 95 12.71 -3.90 7.25
N LEU A 96 13.31 -4.35 6.13
CA LEU A 96 14.74 -4.58 6.03
C LEU A 96 15.54 -3.27 6.15
N ILE A 97 15.12 -2.24 5.40
CA ILE A 97 15.74 -0.90 5.43
C ILE A 97 15.65 -0.32 6.84
N GLY A 98 14.49 -0.48 7.51
CA GLY A 98 14.26 -0.06 8.88
C GLY A 98 15.14 -0.77 9.92
N ALA A 99 15.62 -1.98 9.62
CA ALA A 99 16.53 -2.71 10.47
C ALA A 99 18.01 -2.23 10.36
N LEU A 100 18.36 -1.55 9.27
CA LEU A 100 19.69 -0.98 9.06
C LEU A 100 19.90 0.33 9.86
N ARG A 101 19.31 0.46 11.04
CA ARG A 101 19.50 1.62 11.91
C ARG A 101 20.87 1.54 12.60
N ASP A 102 21.51 2.71 12.69
CA ASP A 102 22.62 2.92 13.63
C ASP A 102 22.06 2.83 15.06
N ALA A 103 22.20 1.69 15.69
CA ALA A 103 21.88 1.58 17.10
C ALA A 103 23.02 2.11 17.98
N ASP A 104 24.30 2.05 17.50
CA ASP A 104 25.48 2.48 18.25
C ASP A 104 26.68 2.82 17.33
N GLY A 105 26.50 3.74 16.37
CA GLY A 105 27.64 4.32 15.66
C GLY A 105 28.19 3.51 14.48
N GLY A 106 27.32 2.84 13.73
CA GLY A 106 27.64 2.21 12.44
C GLY A 106 27.55 0.70 12.45
N SER A 107 26.37 0.17 12.11
CA SER A 107 26.26 -1.29 11.96
C SER A 107 27.07 -1.77 10.75
N ALA A 108 27.68 -2.97 10.87
CA ALA A 108 28.42 -3.60 9.78
C ALA A 108 27.54 -3.78 8.54
N GLU A 109 26.23 -3.98 8.75
CA GLU A 109 25.22 -4.10 7.71
C GLU A 109 25.06 -2.79 6.93
N LEU A 110 24.98 -1.65 7.60
CA LEU A 110 24.85 -0.34 6.95
C LEU A 110 26.09 0.01 6.15
N ALA A 111 27.29 -0.29 6.69
CA ALA A 111 28.56 -0.09 5.98
C ALA A 111 28.67 -0.98 4.74
N ALA A 112 28.25 -2.26 4.84
CA ALA A 112 28.21 -3.19 3.71
C ALA A 112 27.19 -2.75 2.66
N PHE A 113 26.03 -2.24 3.09
CA PHE A 113 25.00 -1.69 2.20
C PHE A 113 25.51 -0.48 1.42
N GLU A 114 26.13 0.47 2.11
CA GLU A 114 26.74 1.65 1.48
C GLU A 114 27.84 1.25 0.47
N SER A 115 28.68 0.28 0.84
CA SER A 115 29.73 -0.25 -0.05
C SER A 115 29.13 -0.89 -1.30
N TYR A 116 28.08 -1.71 -1.14
CA TYR A 116 27.39 -2.33 -2.28
C TYR A 116 26.74 -1.28 -3.20
N LEU A 117 26.05 -0.30 -2.65
CA LEU A 117 25.39 0.75 -3.43
C LEU A 117 26.36 1.61 -4.22
N LYS A 118 27.58 1.81 -3.72
CA LYS A 118 28.66 2.54 -4.43
C LYS A 118 29.29 1.76 -5.57
N ALA A 119 29.35 0.45 -5.46
CA ALA A 119 29.94 -0.45 -6.45
C ALA A 119 29.10 -1.73 -6.61
N PRO A 120 27.87 -1.62 -7.16
CA PRO A 120 26.98 -2.75 -7.33
C PRO A 120 27.51 -3.70 -8.40
N GLN A 121 27.15 -4.98 -8.30
CA GLN A 121 27.56 -5.98 -9.27
C GLN A 121 26.86 -5.74 -10.63
N PRO A 122 27.60 -5.69 -11.74
CA PRO A 122 27.04 -5.36 -13.05
C PRO A 122 26.08 -6.43 -13.61
N HIS A 123 26.20 -7.66 -13.12
CA HIS A 123 25.40 -8.81 -13.54
C HIS A 123 24.17 -9.04 -12.66
N ALA A 124 23.96 -8.24 -11.62
CA ALA A 124 22.81 -8.34 -10.74
C ALA A 124 22.00 -7.04 -10.71
N THR A 125 20.70 -7.16 -10.55
CA THR A 125 19.81 -6.04 -10.25
C THR A 125 19.01 -6.36 -8.99
N ILE A 126 19.10 -5.49 -7.99
CA ILE A 126 18.28 -5.56 -6.80
C ILE A 126 17.11 -4.57 -6.91
N VAL A 127 15.91 -5.06 -6.62
CA VAL A 127 14.67 -4.28 -6.67
C VAL A 127 14.04 -4.26 -5.28
N PHE A 128 14.12 -3.14 -4.61
CA PHE A 128 13.46 -2.92 -3.33
C PHE A 128 12.02 -2.45 -3.55
N VAL A 129 11.05 -3.27 -3.15
CA VAL A 129 9.62 -2.95 -3.22
C VAL A 129 9.14 -2.56 -1.83
N VAL A 130 8.71 -1.32 -1.68
CA VAL A 130 8.24 -0.74 -0.42
C VAL A 130 6.72 -0.71 -0.39
N SER A 131 6.13 -1.36 0.62
CA SER A 131 4.68 -1.36 0.88
C SER A 131 4.43 -0.52 2.14
N GLY A 132 4.37 0.79 2.00
CA GLY A 132 4.19 1.75 3.09
C GLY A 132 5.23 2.88 3.07
N ASP A 133 5.34 3.58 4.19
CA ASP A 133 6.21 4.74 4.30
C ASP A 133 7.66 4.36 4.64
N LEU A 134 8.61 5.07 4.02
CA LEU A 134 10.00 5.05 4.39
C LEU A 134 10.36 6.32 5.20
N ASP A 135 11.00 6.14 6.34
CA ASP A 135 11.57 7.27 7.07
C ASP A 135 12.78 7.84 6.28
N ARG A 136 12.56 8.97 5.62
CA ARG A 136 13.57 9.64 4.78
C ARG A 136 14.75 10.20 5.57
N ARG A 137 14.67 10.25 6.90
CA ARG A 137 15.77 10.67 7.78
C ARG A 137 16.77 9.56 8.04
N MET A 138 16.42 8.32 7.74
CA MET A 138 17.31 7.18 7.93
C MET A 138 18.44 7.20 6.92
N LYS A 139 19.67 6.92 7.38
CA LYS A 139 20.86 6.87 6.52
C LYS A 139 20.72 5.86 5.37
N ALA A 140 20.11 4.69 5.64
CA ALA A 140 19.86 3.67 4.61
C ALA A 140 18.92 4.19 3.50
N THR A 141 17.86 4.94 3.86
CA THR A 141 16.95 5.57 2.89
C THR A 141 17.66 6.65 2.09
N MET A 142 18.46 7.51 2.74
CA MET A 142 19.24 8.54 2.07
C MET A 142 20.27 7.95 1.08
N LEU A 143 20.84 6.78 1.40
CA LEU A 143 21.74 6.07 0.50
C LEU A 143 21.00 5.54 -0.72
N LEU A 144 19.79 4.97 -0.54
CA LEU A 144 18.95 4.54 -1.66
C LEU A 144 18.53 5.72 -2.54
N ASP A 145 18.08 6.83 -1.96
CA ASP A 145 17.73 8.04 -2.71
C ASP A 145 18.91 8.57 -3.55
N LYS A 146 20.15 8.34 -3.09
CA LYS A 146 21.36 8.79 -3.77
C LYS A 146 21.86 7.85 -4.87
N PHE A 147 21.74 6.55 -4.67
CA PHE A 147 22.41 5.54 -5.51
C PHE A 147 21.46 4.65 -6.30
N ALA A 148 20.18 4.55 -5.90
CA ALA A 148 19.19 3.74 -6.61
C ALA A 148 18.42 4.57 -7.66
N ALA A 149 17.90 3.90 -8.67
CA ALA A 149 16.83 4.43 -9.50
C ALA A 149 15.52 4.39 -8.71
N VAL A 150 15.07 5.55 -8.24
CA VAL A 150 13.84 5.66 -7.45
C VAL A 150 12.65 5.82 -8.37
N VAL A 151 11.71 4.87 -8.31
CA VAL A 151 10.46 4.88 -9.07
C VAL A 151 9.32 5.17 -8.11
N ASP A 152 8.64 6.27 -8.35
CA ASP A 152 7.48 6.65 -7.56
C ASP A 152 6.21 6.12 -8.22
N CYS A 153 5.59 5.13 -7.58
CA CYS A 153 4.36 4.49 -8.03
C CYS A 153 3.15 5.13 -7.33
N ASP A 154 3.05 6.44 -7.45
CA ASP A 154 1.90 7.23 -7.00
C ASP A 154 1.28 7.96 -8.18
N PRO A 155 0.33 7.35 -8.91
CA PRO A 155 -0.32 7.97 -10.04
C PRO A 155 -1.32 9.08 -9.63
N LEU A 156 -1.59 9.24 -8.33
CA LEU A 156 -2.57 10.21 -7.80
C LEU A 156 -1.89 11.33 -6.99
N ALA A 157 -0.62 11.61 -7.24
CA ALA A 157 0.15 12.61 -6.48
C ALA A 157 -0.32 14.06 -6.72
N GLY A 158 -1.04 14.33 -7.82
CA GLY A 158 -1.54 15.66 -8.20
C GLY A 158 -3.07 15.78 -8.19
N SER A 159 -3.55 17.02 -8.08
CA SER A 159 -4.98 17.32 -8.20
C SER A 159 -5.44 17.07 -9.65
N GLY A 160 -6.41 16.22 -9.83
CA GLY A 160 -6.93 15.83 -11.16
C GLY A 160 -6.31 14.56 -11.74
N ASP A 161 -5.24 14.02 -11.15
CA ASP A 161 -4.58 12.80 -11.63
C ASP A 161 -5.52 11.59 -11.64
N ALA A 162 -6.47 11.51 -10.71
CA ALA A 162 -7.46 10.44 -10.69
C ALA A 162 -8.37 10.43 -11.92
N ILE A 163 -8.76 11.62 -12.41
CA ILE A 163 -9.56 11.75 -13.63
C ILE A 163 -8.72 11.35 -14.83
N ALA A 164 -7.52 11.91 -14.95
CA ALA A 164 -6.60 11.58 -16.04
C ALA A 164 -6.23 10.10 -16.07
N TRP A 165 -6.06 9.48 -14.89
CA TRP A 165 -5.83 8.05 -14.77
C TRP A 165 -7.02 7.24 -15.30
N ALA A 166 -8.26 7.59 -14.91
CA ALA A 166 -9.45 6.87 -15.36
C ALA A 166 -9.68 7.01 -16.88
N GLU A 167 -9.39 8.19 -17.45
CA GLU A 167 -9.47 8.42 -18.90
C GLU A 167 -8.39 7.59 -19.65
N ALA A 168 -7.15 7.61 -19.16
CA ALA A 168 -6.06 6.83 -19.77
C ALA A 168 -6.29 5.32 -19.67
N GLU A 169 -6.88 4.84 -18.57
CA GLU A 169 -7.19 3.42 -18.41
C GLU A 169 -8.34 2.98 -19.33
N ALA A 170 -9.37 3.84 -19.50
CA ALA A 170 -10.45 3.60 -20.44
C ALA A 170 -9.92 3.50 -21.89
N ASP A 171 -8.99 4.38 -22.28
CA ASP A 171 -8.36 4.35 -23.60
C ASP A 171 -7.57 3.04 -23.83
N LYS A 172 -6.85 2.54 -22.80
CA LYS A 172 -6.13 1.25 -22.88
C LYS A 172 -7.08 0.07 -23.10
N GLU A 173 -8.21 0.08 -22.40
CA GLU A 173 -9.25 -0.95 -22.50
C GLU A 173 -10.13 -0.80 -23.77
N GLY A 174 -9.91 0.25 -24.57
CA GLY A 174 -10.65 0.51 -25.80
C GLY A 174 -12.11 0.92 -25.58
N VAL A 175 -12.43 1.45 -24.39
CA VAL A 175 -13.76 1.94 -24.03
C VAL A 175 -13.74 3.46 -23.88
N ARG A 176 -14.89 4.11 -24.08
CA ARG A 176 -15.05 5.52 -23.80
C ARG A 176 -15.51 5.73 -22.34
N ILE A 177 -15.12 6.83 -21.73
CA ILE A 177 -15.61 7.23 -20.42
C ILE A 177 -16.17 8.66 -20.49
N GLU A 178 -17.33 8.87 -19.91
CA GLU A 178 -17.88 10.24 -19.77
C GLU A 178 -17.06 11.04 -18.75
N ALA A 179 -16.84 12.33 -19.02
CA ALA A 179 -16.13 13.20 -18.08
C ALA A 179 -16.81 13.30 -16.70
N SER A 180 -18.13 13.15 -16.64
CA SER A 180 -18.90 13.07 -15.39
C SER A 180 -18.63 11.75 -14.63
N ALA A 181 -18.51 10.62 -15.35
CA ALA A 181 -18.16 9.32 -14.80
C ALA A 181 -16.74 9.32 -14.21
N ALA A 182 -15.76 9.85 -14.95
CA ALA A 182 -14.38 9.97 -14.48
C ALA A 182 -14.26 10.82 -13.20
N ARG A 183 -14.98 11.96 -13.15
CA ARG A 183 -15.05 12.79 -11.93
C ARG A 183 -15.71 12.08 -10.75
N LEU A 184 -16.77 11.29 -11.01
CA LEU A 184 -17.44 10.53 -9.97
C LEU A 184 -16.54 9.43 -9.42
N LEU A 185 -15.84 8.68 -10.28
CA LEU A 185 -14.84 7.67 -9.87
C LEU A 185 -13.73 8.31 -9.01
N ALA A 186 -13.19 9.45 -9.44
CA ALA A 186 -12.18 10.18 -8.68
C ALA A 186 -12.70 10.61 -7.29
N THR A 187 -13.96 11.04 -7.21
CA THR A 187 -14.61 11.42 -5.95
C THR A 187 -14.82 10.22 -5.02
N LEU A 188 -15.27 9.10 -5.57
CA LEU A 188 -15.46 7.85 -4.82
C LEU A 188 -14.14 7.26 -4.31
N ALA A 189 -13.09 7.37 -5.11
CA ALA A 189 -11.76 6.90 -4.75
C ALA A 189 -11.15 7.67 -3.58
N GLY A 190 -11.40 8.98 -3.49
CA GLY A 190 -10.91 9.80 -2.38
C GLY A 190 -9.39 9.89 -2.30
N GLY A 191 -8.67 9.75 -3.43
CA GLY A 191 -7.20 9.75 -3.48
C GLY A 191 -6.55 8.37 -3.25
N ASP A 192 -7.33 7.31 -3.16
CA ASP A 192 -6.84 5.93 -3.06
C ASP A 192 -6.85 5.26 -4.44
N ILE A 193 -5.66 4.98 -4.98
CA ILE A 193 -5.50 4.34 -6.29
C ILE A 193 -6.07 2.92 -6.33
N THR A 194 -5.94 2.16 -5.25
CA THR A 194 -6.47 0.79 -5.18
C THR A 194 -7.99 0.81 -5.30
N ARG A 195 -8.62 1.76 -4.61
CA ARG A 195 -10.06 1.96 -4.69
C ARG A 195 -10.48 2.47 -6.07
N LEU A 196 -9.76 3.44 -6.63
CA LEU A 196 -10.04 3.96 -7.97
C LEU A 196 -10.04 2.85 -9.02
N ARG A 197 -9.04 1.99 -8.97
CA ARG A 197 -8.90 0.83 -9.86
C ARG A 197 -10.08 -0.14 -9.70
N ALA A 198 -10.40 -0.51 -8.47
CA ALA A 198 -11.50 -1.43 -8.19
C ALA A 198 -12.87 -0.89 -8.63
N GLU A 199 -13.12 0.42 -8.45
CA GLU A 199 -14.36 1.05 -8.94
C GLU A 199 -14.38 1.15 -10.47
N PHE A 200 -13.23 1.46 -11.08
CA PHE A 200 -13.08 1.49 -12.53
C PHE A 200 -13.32 0.12 -13.17
N GLU A 201 -12.70 -0.95 -12.66
CA GLU A 201 -12.89 -2.32 -13.16
C GLU A 201 -14.34 -2.77 -13.08
N ARG A 202 -15.03 -2.43 -11.98
CA ARG A 202 -16.47 -2.70 -11.87
C ARG A 202 -17.28 -1.93 -12.92
N ALA A 203 -16.95 -0.65 -13.13
CA ALA A 203 -17.60 0.17 -14.15
C ALA A 203 -17.36 -0.39 -15.56
N LEU A 204 -16.14 -0.84 -15.84
CA LEU A 204 -15.75 -1.47 -17.10
C LEU A 204 -16.55 -2.75 -17.36
N LEU A 205 -16.65 -3.63 -16.35
CA LEU A 205 -17.43 -4.88 -16.46
C LEU A 205 -18.91 -4.59 -16.72
N PHE A 206 -19.48 -3.60 -16.05
CA PHE A 206 -20.88 -3.19 -16.24
C PHE A 206 -21.10 -2.60 -17.65
N ALA A 207 -20.14 -1.84 -18.16
CA ALA A 207 -20.20 -1.19 -19.46
C ALA A 207 -19.79 -2.09 -20.63
N SER A 208 -19.44 -3.37 -20.38
CA SER A 208 -18.90 -4.29 -21.39
C SER A 208 -19.82 -4.54 -22.62
N GLY A 209 -21.12 -4.25 -22.50
CA GLY A 209 -22.08 -4.32 -23.62
C GLY A 209 -22.16 -3.05 -24.46
N ASP A 210 -21.94 -1.88 -23.87
CA ASP A 210 -22.20 -0.58 -24.47
C ASP A 210 -20.94 0.15 -24.96
N GLY A 211 -19.74 -0.29 -24.54
CA GLY A 211 -18.45 0.28 -24.90
C GLY A 211 -18.24 1.73 -24.36
N ILE A 212 -19.06 2.14 -23.38
CA ILE A 212 -18.97 3.45 -22.76
C ILE A 212 -19.30 3.37 -21.26
N ILE A 213 -18.41 3.91 -20.44
CA ILE A 213 -18.63 4.07 -19.00
C ILE A 213 -19.38 5.38 -18.75
N THR A 214 -20.64 5.28 -18.34
CA THR A 214 -21.50 6.44 -18.05
C THR A 214 -21.53 6.77 -16.56
N GLU A 215 -21.91 8.00 -16.21
CA GLU A 215 -22.11 8.39 -14.81
C GLU A 215 -23.18 7.53 -14.13
N VAL A 216 -24.23 7.16 -14.85
CA VAL A 216 -25.32 6.30 -14.33
C VAL A 216 -24.76 4.93 -13.98
N ALA A 217 -23.97 4.30 -14.86
CA ALA A 217 -23.30 3.03 -14.61
C ALA A 217 -22.43 3.08 -13.34
N VAL A 218 -21.60 4.13 -13.20
CA VAL A 218 -20.77 4.31 -12.00
C VAL A 218 -21.61 4.46 -10.74
N ARG A 219 -22.74 5.19 -10.79
CA ARG A 219 -23.64 5.33 -9.63
C ARG A 219 -24.30 4.02 -9.21
N GLU A 220 -24.68 3.19 -10.17
CA GLU A 220 -25.35 1.91 -9.91
C GLU A 220 -24.39 0.89 -9.27
N ILE A 221 -23.13 0.91 -9.66
CA ILE A 221 -22.12 -0.04 -9.17
C ILE A 221 -21.30 0.49 -8.01
N ALA A 222 -21.37 1.81 -7.75
CA ALA A 222 -20.58 2.43 -6.70
C ALA A 222 -20.79 1.71 -5.37
N SER A 223 -19.71 1.21 -4.81
CA SER A 223 -19.71 0.74 -3.43
C SER A 223 -20.16 1.87 -2.51
N ALA A 224 -20.91 1.53 -1.47
CA ALA A 224 -21.26 2.50 -0.45
C ALA A 224 -20.03 3.33 -0.04
N PRO A 225 -20.16 4.67 0.10
CA PRO A 225 -19.02 5.53 0.41
C PRO A 225 -18.35 5.04 1.68
N THR A 226 -17.10 4.58 1.56
CA THR A 226 -16.29 4.19 2.71
C THR A 226 -15.74 5.49 3.33
N SER A 227 -15.72 5.57 4.65
CA SER A 227 -15.08 6.69 5.35
C SER A 227 -13.64 6.86 4.86
N GLN A 228 -13.30 8.05 4.35
CA GLN A 228 -11.95 8.36 3.83
C GLN A 228 -10.89 8.37 4.95
N ASP A 229 -11.31 8.68 6.17
CA ASP A 229 -10.45 8.64 7.37
C ASP A 229 -10.76 7.37 8.16
N PRO A 230 -9.84 6.39 8.26
CA PRO A 230 -10.03 5.22 9.09
C PRO A 230 -10.40 5.55 10.54
N TRP A 231 -9.99 6.73 11.01
CA TRP A 231 -10.19 7.21 12.38
C TRP A 231 -11.37 8.19 12.52
N ALA A 232 -12.09 8.51 11.46
CA ALA A 232 -13.19 9.51 11.47
C ALA A 232 -14.21 9.22 12.58
N MET A 233 -14.63 7.96 12.75
CA MET A 233 -15.56 7.55 13.79
C MET A 233 -14.99 7.81 15.20
N THR A 234 -13.75 7.42 15.46
CA THR A 234 -13.12 7.60 16.78
C THR A 234 -12.79 9.06 17.06
N ASN A 235 -12.43 9.84 16.03
CA ASN A 235 -12.25 11.28 16.13
C ASN A 235 -13.57 12.00 16.43
N ALA A 236 -14.70 11.54 15.87
CA ALA A 236 -16.02 12.06 16.18
C ALA A 236 -16.45 11.73 17.62
N ILE A 237 -16.13 10.52 18.12
CA ILE A 237 -16.33 10.11 19.52
C ILE A 237 -15.53 11.02 20.46
N ASP A 238 -14.29 11.32 20.12
CA ASP A 238 -13.43 12.20 20.93
C ASP A 238 -14.00 13.61 21.05
N ARG A 239 -14.51 14.13 19.95
CA ARG A 239 -15.17 15.45 19.86
C ARG A 239 -16.60 15.46 20.44
N ARG A 240 -17.12 14.33 20.93
CA ARG A 240 -18.50 14.15 21.41
C ARG A 240 -19.54 14.55 20.36
N ALA A 241 -19.34 14.11 19.13
CA ALA A 241 -20.22 14.37 18.00
C ALA A 241 -20.99 13.09 17.59
N PRO A 242 -22.06 12.70 18.35
CA PRO A 242 -22.70 11.39 18.16
C PRO A 242 -23.30 11.21 16.77
N GLY A 243 -23.83 12.27 16.15
CA GLY A 243 -24.39 12.20 14.80
C GLY A 243 -23.34 11.87 13.73
N GLU A 244 -22.13 12.46 13.84
CA GLU A 244 -21.02 12.14 12.95
C GLU A 244 -20.49 10.73 13.22
N ALA A 245 -20.31 10.37 14.48
CA ALA A 245 -19.80 9.06 14.87
C ALA A 245 -20.70 7.91 14.40
N LEU A 246 -22.03 8.08 14.51
CA LEU A 246 -23.02 7.12 14.02
C LEU A 246 -23.05 7.02 12.50
N ARG A 247 -22.87 8.14 11.78
CA ARG A 247 -22.75 8.14 10.31
C ARG A 247 -21.52 7.35 9.87
N GLU A 248 -20.39 7.58 10.49
CA GLU A 248 -19.14 6.87 10.19
C GLU A 248 -19.23 5.38 10.55
N LEU A 249 -19.94 5.02 11.64
CA LEU A 249 -20.22 3.64 11.99
C LEU A 249 -21.08 2.96 10.90
N ALA A 250 -22.15 3.64 10.44
CA ALA A 250 -23.02 3.12 9.39
C ALA A 250 -22.22 2.86 8.10
N LEU A 251 -21.36 3.80 7.67
CA LEU A 251 -20.50 3.64 6.50
C LEU A 251 -19.55 2.43 6.62
N LYS A 252 -18.97 2.20 7.80
CA LYS A 252 -18.11 1.03 8.05
C LYS A 252 -18.87 -0.29 7.96
N LEU A 253 -20.08 -0.35 8.52
CA LEU A 253 -20.93 -1.54 8.48
C LEU A 253 -21.45 -1.83 7.06
N GLU A 254 -21.84 -0.79 6.30
CA GLU A 254 -22.27 -0.89 4.91
C GLU A 254 -21.12 -1.31 3.98
N ALA A 255 -19.90 -0.91 4.31
CA ALA A 255 -18.69 -1.39 3.63
C ALA A 255 -18.30 -2.84 3.99
N GLY A 256 -19.13 -3.54 4.80
CA GLY A 256 -18.90 -4.94 5.20
C GLY A 256 -17.81 -5.14 6.24
N GLN A 257 -17.39 -4.08 6.95
CA GLN A 257 -16.40 -4.23 8.02
C GLN A 257 -16.97 -5.04 9.18
N ALA A 258 -16.25 -6.09 9.59
CA ALA A 258 -16.70 -6.98 10.65
C ALA A 258 -16.91 -6.21 11.98
N PRO A 259 -18.06 -6.42 12.67
CA PRO A 259 -18.39 -5.73 13.93
C PRO A 259 -17.30 -5.82 15.00
N LEU A 260 -16.62 -6.97 15.11
CA LEU A 260 -15.52 -7.17 16.06
C LEU A 260 -14.27 -6.36 15.70
N MET A 261 -14.02 -6.09 14.42
CA MET A 261 -12.92 -5.22 14.01
C MET A 261 -13.21 -3.76 14.38
N ILE A 262 -14.44 -3.31 14.15
CA ILE A 262 -14.90 -1.97 14.56
C ILE A 262 -14.74 -1.81 16.07
N LEU A 263 -15.22 -2.80 16.85
CA LEU A 263 -15.07 -2.81 18.31
C LEU A 263 -13.59 -2.78 18.73
N GLY A 264 -12.72 -3.53 18.03
CA GLY A 264 -11.28 -3.53 18.27
C GLY A 264 -10.65 -2.14 18.08
N GLN A 265 -11.06 -1.40 17.03
CA GLN A 265 -10.65 -0.03 16.77
C GLN A 265 -11.10 0.92 17.89
N VAL A 266 -12.35 0.83 18.32
CA VAL A 266 -12.88 1.61 19.45
C VAL A 266 -12.12 1.28 20.73
N GLY A 267 -11.89 0.01 21.02
CA GLY A 267 -11.12 -0.43 22.18
C GLY A 267 -9.68 0.07 22.20
N TRP A 268 -9.03 0.14 21.04
CA TRP A 268 -7.70 0.75 20.90
C TRP A 268 -7.75 2.25 21.19
N PHE A 269 -8.72 2.97 20.60
CA PHE A 269 -8.91 4.41 20.84
C PHE A 269 -9.13 4.71 22.32
N VAL A 270 -10.01 3.97 23.00
CA VAL A 270 -10.29 4.15 24.42
C VAL A 270 -9.01 4.02 25.28
N ARG A 271 -8.16 3.04 24.95
CA ARG A 271 -6.92 2.79 25.72
C ARG A 271 -5.79 3.77 25.41
N GLN A 272 -5.71 4.30 24.19
CA GLN A 272 -4.53 5.04 23.73
C GLN A 272 -4.77 6.55 23.58
N LYS A 273 -6.00 6.97 23.33
CA LYS A 273 -6.30 8.35 22.92
C LYS A 273 -7.33 9.05 23.77
N MET A 274 -8.26 8.32 24.41
CA MET A 274 -9.33 8.93 25.20
C MET A 274 -8.82 9.61 26.47
N ALA A 275 -9.46 10.72 26.85
CA ALA A 275 -9.14 11.46 28.07
C ALA A 275 -9.24 10.54 29.30
N PRO A 276 -8.24 10.53 30.21
CA PRO A 276 -8.14 9.58 31.33
C PRO A 276 -9.40 9.50 32.22
N ALA A 277 -10.09 10.62 32.44
CA ALA A 277 -11.31 10.66 33.24
C ALA A 277 -12.48 9.85 32.66
N ARG A 278 -12.48 9.62 31.33
CA ARG A 278 -13.56 8.87 30.63
C ARG A 278 -13.22 7.38 30.49
N VAL A 279 -11.95 7.00 30.57
CA VAL A 279 -11.48 5.64 30.31
C VAL A 279 -12.19 4.57 31.14
N PRO A 280 -12.42 4.70 32.45
CA PRO A 280 -13.05 3.63 33.24
C PRO A 280 -14.43 3.24 32.74
N ARG A 281 -15.31 4.22 32.46
CA ARG A 281 -16.66 3.97 31.94
C ARG A 281 -16.61 3.43 30.51
N ALA A 282 -15.71 3.97 29.68
CA ALA A 282 -15.54 3.54 28.31
C ALA A 282 -15.06 2.09 28.18
N VAL A 283 -14.13 1.66 29.03
CA VAL A 283 -13.66 0.27 29.08
C VAL A 283 -14.78 -0.68 29.45
N GLU A 284 -15.61 -0.32 30.42
CA GLU A 284 -16.77 -1.12 30.82
C GLU A 284 -17.80 -1.24 29.68
N ALA A 285 -18.08 -0.14 28.96
CA ALA A 285 -18.99 -0.14 27.83
C ALA A 285 -18.46 -1.02 26.69
N VAL A 286 -17.17 -0.91 26.36
CA VAL A 286 -16.50 -1.74 25.34
C VAL A 286 -16.56 -3.22 25.74
N PHE A 287 -16.27 -3.54 26.99
CA PHE A 287 -16.32 -4.93 27.49
C PHE A 287 -17.73 -5.54 27.40
N ARG A 288 -18.75 -4.81 27.86
CA ARG A 288 -20.15 -5.27 27.72
C ARG A 288 -20.53 -5.54 26.27
N THR A 289 -20.13 -4.65 25.37
CA THR A 289 -20.40 -4.79 23.94
C THR A 289 -19.65 -5.98 23.35
N ASP A 290 -18.40 -6.23 23.76
CA ASP A 290 -17.61 -7.39 23.34
C ASP A 290 -18.29 -8.71 23.73
N VAL A 291 -18.72 -8.80 24.99
CA VAL A 291 -19.45 -9.97 25.46
C VAL A 291 -20.75 -10.16 24.69
N ALA A 292 -21.55 -9.10 24.49
CA ALA A 292 -22.80 -9.17 23.76
C ALA A 292 -22.61 -9.61 22.29
N LEU A 293 -21.62 -9.09 21.60
CA LEU A 293 -21.30 -9.48 20.21
C LEU A 293 -20.86 -10.94 20.10
N LYS A 294 -20.16 -11.47 21.10
CA LYS A 294 -19.67 -12.87 21.11
C LYS A 294 -20.71 -13.88 21.59
N THR A 295 -21.69 -13.45 22.36
CA THR A 295 -22.73 -14.32 22.94
C THR A 295 -24.12 -14.20 22.28
N SER A 296 -24.18 -13.57 21.10
CA SER A 296 -25.44 -13.29 20.38
C SER A 296 -26.45 -12.48 21.20
N GLY A 297 -25.97 -11.56 22.02
CA GLY A 297 -26.79 -10.72 22.90
C GLY A 297 -27.58 -9.60 22.21
N GLY A 298 -27.67 -9.62 20.87
CA GLY A 298 -28.42 -8.66 20.07
C GLY A 298 -27.86 -8.48 18.67
N GLU A 299 -28.53 -7.63 17.88
CA GLU A 299 -28.06 -7.27 16.54
C GLU A 299 -26.76 -6.46 16.62
N PRO A 300 -25.69 -6.87 15.92
CA PRO A 300 -24.39 -6.23 16.02
C PRO A 300 -24.39 -4.72 15.74
N ARG A 301 -25.21 -4.28 14.79
CA ARG A 301 -25.36 -2.85 14.47
C ARG A 301 -25.87 -2.07 15.68
N VAL A 302 -26.96 -2.54 16.30
CA VAL A 302 -27.58 -1.86 17.46
C VAL A 302 -26.64 -1.83 18.65
N LEU A 303 -25.87 -2.90 18.88
CA LEU A 303 -24.89 -2.96 19.97
C LEU A 303 -23.77 -1.92 19.78
N LEU A 304 -23.27 -1.76 18.54
CA LEU A 304 -22.24 -0.78 18.22
C LEU A 304 -22.77 0.66 18.25
N GLU A 305 -23.99 0.90 17.74
CA GLU A 305 -24.62 2.23 17.80
C GLU A 305 -24.82 2.68 19.25
N ARG A 306 -25.28 1.80 20.13
CA ARG A 306 -25.40 2.05 21.56
C ARG A 306 -24.06 2.38 22.20
N LEU A 307 -23.02 1.61 21.88
CA LEU A 307 -21.65 1.87 22.35
C LEU A 307 -21.16 3.26 21.92
N VAL A 308 -21.32 3.62 20.66
CA VAL A 308 -20.89 4.92 20.12
C VAL A 308 -21.59 6.08 20.84
N ILE A 309 -22.91 5.97 21.08
CA ILE A 309 -23.66 7.00 21.83
C ILE A 309 -23.11 7.11 23.26
N GLU A 310 -22.96 5.99 23.96
CA GLU A 310 -22.45 5.97 25.35
C GLU A 310 -21.03 6.53 25.47
N LEU A 311 -20.22 6.36 24.44
CA LEU A 311 -18.86 6.92 24.39
C LEU A 311 -18.82 8.41 24.02
N CYS A 312 -19.88 8.96 23.47
CA CYS A 312 -20.00 10.40 23.19
C CYS A 312 -20.50 11.20 24.40
N ASP A 313 -21.18 10.56 25.36
CA ASP A 313 -21.63 11.16 26.61
C ASP A 313 -20.44 11.43 27.57
#